data_216afa4b63f74227627e8a260ece17a0
#
_entry.id   216afa4b63f74227627e8a260ece17a0
#
_cell.length_a   1.000
_cell.length_b   1.000
_cell.length_c   1.000
_cell.angle_alpha   90.00
_cell.angle_beta   90.00
_cell.angle_gamma   90.00
#
_symmetry.space_group_name_H-M   'P 1'
#
loop_
_entity.id
_entity.type
_entity.pdbx_description
1 polymer ?
#
loop_
_entity_poly.entity_id
_entity_poly.type
_entity_poly.pdbx_seq_one_letter_code
_entity_poly.pdbx_strand_id
1 'polypeptide(L)'
;MSAPEVRYFNVADGTRLAWREMGEGRPLLLVHGFVSDATTNWITYGTAAHLAEAGFRCIMPDLRAHGSSDRPHDPAAYPPDVLAEDQFALLAHLGIDNYDLAGYSLGARTSARMLAKSATPGRAILSGMGLEGVSSTAHRSGYFRNMLRNLGKHEKGSPEWMAEAFLKTTGGDPVALDLILDTFIDTQVAMLETFD
;
A
#
# COMPACT_ATOMS: atom_id res chain seq x y z
N MET A 1 22.71 -5.62 6.87
CA MET A 1 22.68 -5.07 5.49
C MET A 1 22.20 -3.63 5.57
N SER A 2 22.77 -2.70 4.77
CA SER A 2 22.25 -1.35 4.66
C SER A 2 20.84 -1.37 4.09
N ALA A 3 19.98 -0.41 4.49
CA ALA A 3 18.65 -0.29 3.90
C ALA A 3 18.78 -0.05 2.38
N PRO A 4 17.88 -0.65 1.56
CA PRO A 4 17.91 -0.45 0.12
C PRO A 4 17.72 1.03 -0.24
N GLU A 5 18.38 1.46 -1.31
CA GLU A 5 18.26 2.81 -1.85
C GLU A 5 16.81 3.12 -2.24
N VAL A 6 16.39 4.36 -1.97
CA VAL A 6 15.10 4.88 -2.42
C VAL A 6 15.23 5.32 -3.87
N ARG A 7 14.37 4.78 -4.73
CA ARG A 7 14.24 5.16 -6.14
C ARG A 7 12.91 5.85 -6.37
N TYR A 8 12.80 6.63 -7.44
CA TYR A 8 11.62 7.42 -7.72
C TYR A 8 11.20 7.30 -9.18
N PHE A 9 9.90 7.42 -9.43
CA PHE A 9 9.33 7.59 -10.76
C PHE A 9 8.12 8.53 -10.69
N ASN A 10 7.74 9.11 -11.81
CA ASN A 10 6.56 9.98 -11.88
C ASN A 10 5.41 9.24 -12.54
N VAL A 11 4.21 9.35 -11.98
CA VAL A 11 2.97 8.92 -12.60
C VAL A 11 2.37 10.03 -13.48
N ALA A 12 1.32 9.72 -14.23
CA ALA A 12 0.77 10.60 -15.27
C ALA A 12 0.29 11.98 -14.77
N ASP A 13 -0.14 12.08 -13.51
CA ASP A 13 -0.56 13.34 -12.89
C ASP A 13 0.61 14.18 -12.35
N GLY A 14 1.85 13.72 -12.55
CA GLY A 14 3.08 14.37 -12.08
C GLY A 14 3.48 14.01 -10.66
N THR A 15 2.67 13.25 -9.91
CA THR A 15 3.04 12.80 -8.56
C THR A 15 4.27 11.90 -8.64
N ARG A 16 5.26 12.19 -7.81
CA ARG A 16 6.48 11.39 -7.69
C ARG A 16 6.31 10.32 -6.62
N LEU A 17 6.43 9.06 -7.03
CA LEU A 17 6.31 7.91 -6.14
C LEU A 17 7.67 7.28 -5.89
N ALA A 18 7.86 6.81 -4.66
CA ALA A 18 9.07 6.15 -4.20
C ALA A 18 8.90 4.63 -4.20
N TRP A 19 10.00 3.92 -4.42
CA TRP A 19 10.08 2.48 -4.27
C TRP A 19 11.48 2.03 -3.88
N ARG A 20 11.59 0.84 -3.35
CA ARG A 20 12.85 0.17 -2.99
C ARG A 20 12.87 -1.23 -3.57
N GLU A 21 14.06 -1.78 -3.71
CA GLU A 21 14.27 -3.10 -4.27
C GLU A 21 15.27 -3.89 -3.45
N MET A 22 15.02 -5.19 -3.27
CA MET A 22 15.93 -6.10 -2.58
C MET A 22 15.88 -7.49 -3.22
N GLY A 23 17.05 -8.09 -3.40
CA GLY A 23 17.20 -9.43 -3.99
C GLY A 23 17.15 -9.42 -5.51
N GLU A 24 17.29 -10.62 -6.06
CA GLU A 24 17.27 -10.93 -7.49
C GLU A 24 16.37 -12.13 -7.75
N GLY A 25 15.97 -12.35 -9.00
CA GLY A 25 15.13 -13.49 -9.41
C GLY A 25 13.68 -13.12 -9.69
N ARG A 26 12.72 -13.92 -9.21
CA ARG A 26 11.31 -13.72 -9.53
C ARG A 26 10.77 -12.42 -8.93
N PRO A 27 10.20 -11.50 -9.74
CA PRO A 27 9.63 -10.26 -9.23
C PRO A 27 8.46 -10.53 -8.27
N LEU A 28 8.50 -9.86 -7.11
CA LEU A 28 7.44 -9.89 -6.11
C LEU A 28 7.12 -8.47 -5.67
N LEU A 29 5.93 -8.00 -6.03
CA LEU A 29 5.42 -6.68 -5.62
C LEU A 29 4.86 -6.78 -4.20
N LEU A 30 5.44 -6.02 -3.26
CA LEU A 30 5.08 -6.01 -1.84
C LEU A 30 4.43 -4.68 -1.46
N VAL A 31 3.10 -4.67 -1.30
CA VAL A 31 2.31 -3.47 -1.04
C VAL A 31 1.99 -3.35 0.45
N HIS A 32 2.42 -2.24 1.08
CA HIS A 32 2.31 -2.02 2.53
C HIS A 32 0.93 -1.55 3.00
N GLY A 33 0.72 -1.49 4.31
CA GLY A 33 -0.52 -1.08 4.97
C GLY A 33 -0.68 0.44 5.13
N PHE A 34 -1.89 0.86 5.52
CA PHE A 34 -2.20 2.26 5.83
C PHE A 34 -1.36 2.79 7.00
N VAL A 35 -1.01 4.07 6.96
CA VAL A 35 -0.11 4.79 7.89
C VAL A 35 1.27 4.15 8.06
N SER A 36 1.67 3.26 7.16
CA SER A 36 2.96 2.56 7.13
C SER A 36 3.80 2.99 5.94
N ASP A 37 4.86 2.26 5.64
CA ASP A 37 5.74 2.42 4.48
C ASP A 37 6.46 1.09 4.16
N ALA A 38 7.18 1.05 3.05
CA ALA A 38 7.95 -0.11 2.63
C ALA A 38 8.99 -0.54 3.67
N THR A 39 9.65 0.43 4.32
CA THR A 39 10.69 0.18 5.33
C THR A 39 10.08 -0.50 6.55
N THR A 40 8.99 0.06 7.07
CA THR A 40 8.31 -0.43 8.27
C THR A 40 7.68 -1.81 8.03
N ASN A 41 7.00 -2.02 6.91
CA ASN A 41 6.31 -3.30 6.67
C ASN A 41 7.25 -4.44 6.25
N TRP A 42 8.27 -4.15 5.44
CA TRP A 42 8.98 -5.21 4.74
C TRP A 42 10.46 -5.33 5.10
N ILE A 43 11.11 -4.21 5.45
CA ILE A 43 12.56 -4.16 5.62
C ILE A 43 12.95 -4.30 7.08
N THR A 44 12.35 -3.52 7.97
CA THR A 44 12.73 -3.43 9.40
C THR A 44 12.73 -4.78 10.11
N TYR A 45 11.75 -5.63 9.82
CA TYR A 45 11.59 -6.94 10.45
C TYR A 45 12.15 -8.10 9.61
N GLY A 46 12.88 -7.79 8.52
CA GLY A 46 13.61 -8.77 7.73
C GLY A 46 12.78 -9.56 6.72
N THR A 47 11.49 -9.26 6.55
CA THR A 47 10.63 -9.98 5.59
C THR A 47 11.21 -9.96 4.17
N ALA A 48 11.59 -8.77 3.69
CA ALA A 48 12.18 -8.62 2.36
C ALA A 48 13.53 -9.36 2.23
N ALA A 49 14.35 -9.38 3.29
CA ALA A 49 15.62 -10.09 3.28
C ALA A 49 15.42 -11.61 3.15
N HIS A 50 14.49 -12.20 3.92
CA HIS A 50 14.18 -13.63 3.81
C HIS A 50 13.60 -14.00 2.43
N LEU A 51 12.76 -13.16 1.85
CA LEU A 51 12.22 -13.37 0.51
C LEU A 51 13.32 -13.25 -0.55
N ALA A 52 14.23 -12.29 -0.40
CA ALA A 52 15.39 -12.14 -1.30
C ALA A 52 16.32 -13.37 -1.24
N GLU A 53 16.59 -13.90 -0.05
CA GLU A 53 17.34 -15.15 0.14
C GLU A 53 16.63 -16.37 -0.48
N ALA A 54 15.29 -16.33 -0.54
CA ALA A 54 14.47 -17.36 -1.18
C ALA A 54 14.36 -17.19 -2.73
N GLY A 55 15.10 -16.25 -3.34
CA GLY A 55 15.15 -16.05 -4.79
C GLY A 55 14.09 -15.13 -5.37
N PHE A 56 13.54 -14.23 -4.56
CA PHE A 56 12.65 -13.19 -5.04
C PHE A 56 13.36 -11.84 -5.19
N ARG A 57 13.00 -11.12 -6.25
CA ARG A 57 13.27 -9.70 -6.42
C ARG A 57 12.12 -8.93 -5.80
N CYS A 58 12.25 -8.52 -4.54
CA CYS A 58 11.23 -7.78 -3.81
C CYS A 58 11.16 -6.33 -4.30
N ILE A 59 10.02 -5.90 -4.82
CA ILE A 59 9.73 -4.54 -5.25
C ILE A 59 8.76 -3.95 -4.23
N MET A 60 9.20 -2.93 -3.52
CA MET A 60 8.54 -2.38 -2.34
C MET A 60 8.22 -0.90 -2.56
N PRO A 61 7.07 -0.55 -3.16
CA PRO A 61 6.64 0.83 -3.27
C PRO A 61 6.29 1.43 -1.91
N ASP A 62 6.53 2.72 -1.76
CA ASP A 62 5.79 3.55 -0.82
C ASP A 62 4.53 4.05 -1.54
N LEU A 63 3.35 3.70 -1.03
CA LEU A 63 2.08 4.15 -1.60
C LEU A 63 2.00 5.69 -1.63
N ARG A 64 1.22 6.26 -2.55
CA ARG A 64 0.90 7.69 -2.57
C ARG A 64 0.49 8.15 -1.16
N ALA A 65 0.93 9.32 -0.72
CA ALA A 65 0.76 9.88 0.63
C ALA A 65 1.53 9.16 1.75
N HIS A 66 2.33 8.13 1.45
CA HIS A 66 3.08 7.38 2.45
C HIS A 66 4.59 7.42 2.20
N GLY A 67 5.36 7.13 3.25
CA GLY A 67 6.81 6.95 3.18
C GLY A 67 7.53 8.10 2.48
N SER A 68 8.30 7.79 1.45
CA SER A 68 9.07 8.76 0.64
C SER A 68 8.34 9.22 -0.62
N SER A 69 7.12 8.73 -0.88
CA SER A 69 6.26 9.20 -1.98
C SER A 69 5.68 10.58 -1.69
N ASP A 70 5.37 11.33 -2.75
CA ASP A 70 4.72 12.64 -2.62
C ASP A 70 3.35 12.55 -1.93
N ARG A 71 2.98 13.64 -1.25
CA ARG A 71 1.79 13.77 -0.40
C ARG A 71 1.00 15.01 -0.81
N PRO A 72 0.45 15.07 -2.05
CA PRO A 72 -0.32 16.22 -2.49
C PRO A 72 -1.52 16.46 -1.57
N HIS A 73 -1.86 17.72 -1.30
CA HIS A 73 -3.05 18.12 -0.57
C HIS A 73 -4.21 18.49 -1.49
N ASP A 74 -4.02 18.35 -2.81
CA ASP A 74 -5.08 18.55 -3.80
C ASP A 74 -5.93 17.26 -3.91
N PRO A 75 -7.24 17.29 -3.63
CA PRO A 75 -8.12 16.13 -3.81
C PRO A 75 -8.11 15.56 -5.24
N ALA A 76 -7.81 16.38 -6.26
CA ALA A 76 -7.70 15.91 -7.65
C ALA A 76 -6.59 14.87 -7.86
N ALA A 77 -5.58 14.84 -6.98
CA ALA A 77 -4.52 13.84 -6.99
C ALA A 77 -4.95 12.47 -6.41
N TYR A 78 -6.20 12.34 -5.96
CA TYR A 78 -6.71 11.14 -5.28
C TYR A 78 -7.99 10.61 -5.95
N PRO A 79 -7.97 10.32 -7.27
CA PRO A 79 -9.12 9.71 -7.91
C PRO A 79 -9.36 8.28 -7.39
N PRO A 80 -10.58 7.75 -7.57
CA PRO A 80 -10.90 6.36 -7.23
C PRO A 80 -9.88 5.38 -7.82
N ASP A 81 -9.53 4.35 -7.05
CA ASP A 81 -8.54 3.30 -7.42
C ASP A 81 -7.10 3.78 -7.67
N VAL A 82 -6.76 5.03 -7.40
CA VAL A 82 -5.43 5.57 -7.70
C VAL A 82 -4.28 4.71 -7.14
N LEU A 83 -4.45 4.09 -5.97
CA LEU A 83 -3.42 3.23 -5.40
C LEU A 83 -3.14 1.99 -6.25
N ALA A 84 -4.15 1.42 -6.91
CA ALA A 84 -3.98 0.31 -7.85
C ALA A 84 -3.34 0.80 -9.16
N GLU A 85 -3.78 1.94 -9.68
CA GLU A 85 -3.20 2.55 -10.89
C GLU A 85 -1.72 2.91 -10.69
N ASP A 86 -1.34 3.41 -9.53
CA ASP A 86 0.05 3.68 -9.18
C ASP A 86 0.92 2.41 -9.24
N GLN A 87 0.38 1.24 -8.83
CA GLN A 87 1.10 -0.03 -8.90
C GLN A 87 1.25 -0.52 -10.35
N PHE A 88 0.22 -0.38 -11.18
CA PHE A 88 0.34 -0.67 -12.61
C PHE A 88 1.38 0.23 -13.28
N ALA A 89 1.39 1.52 -12.92
CA ALA A 89 2.38 2.46 -13.43
C ALA A 89 3.81 2.08 -13.00
N LEU A 90 4.01 1.61 -11.76
CA LEU A 90 5.31 1.12 -11.29
C LEU A 90 5.76 -0.12 -12.07
N LEU A 91 4.88 -1.11 -12.23
CA LEU A 91 5.20 -2.32 -13.00
C LEU A 91 5.57 -1.99 -14.44
N ALA A 92 4.82 -1.10 -15.09
CA ALA A 92 5.11 -0.62 -16.45
C ALA A 92 6.44 0.14 -16.51
N HIS A 93 6.73 1.02 -15.53
CA HIS A 93 8.01 1.74 -15.42
C HIS A 93 9.21 0.78 -15.33
N LEU A 94 9.03 -0.35 -14.66
CA LEU A 94 10.06 -1.36 -14.47
C LEU A 94 10.12 -2.40 -15.61
N GLY A 95 9.18 -2.38 -16.56
CA GLY A 95 9.06 -3.36 -17.64
C GLY A 95 8.75 -4.77 -17.11
N ILE A 96 7.92 -4.88 -16.07
CA ILE A 96 7.61 -6.15 -15.39
C ILE A 96 6.20 -6.59 -15.74
N ASP A 97 6.08 -7.67 -16.51
CA ASP A 97 4.80 -8.29 -16.89
C ASP A 97 4.53 -9.60 -16.13
N ASN A 98 5.57 -10.29 -15.68
CA ASN A 98 5.46 -11.54 -14.95
C ASN A 98 5.98 -11.37 -13.52
N TYR A 99 5.08 -11.35 -12.55
CA TYR A 99 5.36 -11.08 -11.14
C TYR A 99 4.43 -11.86 -10.21
N ASP A 100 4.79 -11.94 -8.96
CA ASP A 100 3.91 -12.32 -7.85
C ASP A 100 3.51 -11.05 -7.08
N LEU A 101 2.38 -11.09 -6.38
CA LEU A 101 1.78 -9.94 -5.68
C LEU A 101 1.50 -10.30 -4.23
N ALA A 102 1.93 -9.45 -3.30
CA ALA A 102 1.57 -9.58 -1.90
C ALA A 102 1.23 -8.23 -1.30
N GLY A 103 0.12 -8.16 -0.59
CA GLY A 103 -0.33 -6.95 0.09
C GLY A 103 -0.71 -7.19 1.53
N TYR A 104 -0.42 -6.24 2.40
CA TYR A 104 -0.81 -6.25 3.81
C TYR A 104 -1.81 -5.12 4.10
N SER A 105 -2.95 -5.44 4.74
CA SER A 105 -3.98 -4.47 5.15
C SER A 105 -4.44 -3.60 3.96
N LEU A 106 -4.14 -2.28 3.93
CA LEU A 106 -4.41 -1.43 2.76
C LEU A 106 -3.77 -2.00 1.48
N GLY A 107 -2.55 -2.55 1.58
CA GLY A 107 -1.90 -3.22 0.46
C GLY A 107 -2.67 -4.43 -0.04
N ALA A 108 -3.32 -5.20 0.85
CA ALA A 108 -4.18 -6.31 0.45
C ALA A 108 -5.42 -5.81 -0.31
N ARG A 109 -6.04 -4.71 0.15
CA ARG A 109 -7.13 -4.03 -0.58
C ARG A 109 -6.67 -3.54 -1.96
N THR A 110 -5.52 -2.86 -2.01
CA THR A 110 -4.93 -2.39 -3.27
C THR A 110 -4.68 -3.56 -4.23
N SER A 111 -4.13 -4.65 -3.72
CA SER A 111 -3.90 -5.88 -4.50
C SER A 111 -5.22 -6.48 -5.02
N ALA A 112 -6.27 -6.55 -4.20
CA ALA A 112 -7.60 -6.99 -4.63
C ALA A 112 -8.18 -6.08 -5.73
N ARG A 113 -7.97 -4.76 -5.64
CA ARG A 113 -8.37 -3.83 -6.70
C ARG A 113 -7.57 -4.03 -7.98
N MET A 114 -6.26 -4.30 -7.89
CA MET A 114 -5.45 -4.66 -9.05
C MET A 114 -6.01 -5.92 -9.74
N LEU A 115 -6.30 -6.97 -8.96
CA LEU A 115 -6.90 -8.19 -9.48
C LEU A 115 -8.26 -7.89 -10.16
N ALA A 116 -9.16 -7.17 -9.50
CA ALA A 116 -10.45 -6.76 -10.07
C ALA A 116 -10.34 -5.90 -11.35
N LYS A 117 -9.18 -5.29 -11.59
CA LYS A 117 -8.80 -4.54 -12.80
C LYS A 117 -7.94 -5.36 -13.77
N SER A 118 -8.04 -6.67 -13.70
CA SER A 118 -7.41 -7.63 -14.62
C SER A 118 -5.88 -7.75 -14.47
N ALA A 119 -5.30 -7.47 -13.29
CA ALA A 119 -3.94 -7.90 -12.99
C ALA A 119 -3.86 -9.43 -13.03
N THR A 120 -2.79 -9.94 -13.62
CA THR A 120 -2.54 -11.39 -13.77
C THR A 120 -1.23 -11.81 -13.13
N PRO A 121 -1.05 -11.64 -11.80
CA PRO A 121 0.13 -12.15 -11.12
C PRO A 121 0.14 -13.69 -11.17
N GLY A 122 1.33 -14.28 -11.09
CA GLY A 122 1.45 -15.73 -10.98
C GLY A 122 0.89 -16.28 -9.66
N ARG A 123 1.02 -15.50 -8.59
CA ARG A 123 0.45 -15.77 -7.27
C ARG A 123 0.06 -14.45 -6.62
N ALA A 124 -1.01 -14.48 -5.79
CA ALA A 124 -1.43 -13.33 -5.00
C ALA A 124 -1.62 -13.71 -3.53
N ILE A 125 -1.10 -12.88 -2.63
CA ILE A 125 -1.27 -13.01 -1.17
C ILE A 125 -1.95 -11.75 -0.64
N LEU A 126 -3.14 -11.91 -0.07
CA LEU A 126 -3.89 -10.85 0.60
C LEU A 126 -3.84 -11.09 2.11
N SER A 127 -3.04 -10.31 2.83
CA SER A 127 -2.77 -10.52 4.25
C SER A 127 -3.31 -9.38 5.12
N GLY A 128 -3.68 -9.70 6.37
CA GLY A 128 -4.17 -8.71 7.34
C GLY A 128 -5.52 -8.09 7.00
N MET A 129 -6.28 -8.71 6.08
CA MET A 129 -7.60 -8.25 5.67
C MET A 129 -8.45 -9.44 5.22
N GLY A 130 -9.59 -9.65 5.88
CA GLY A 130 -10.57 -10.67 5.47
C GLY A 130 -11.47 -10.16 4.34
N LEU A 131 -12.34 -11.05 3.84
CA LEU A 131 -13.27 -10.76 2.74
C LEU A 131 -14.11 -9.50 3.01
N GLU A 132 -14.66 -9.34 4.20
CA GLU A 132 -15.43 -8.14 4.58
C GLU A 132 -14.59 -6.86 4.43
N GLY A 133 -13.32 -6.89 4.87
CA GLY A 133 -12.41 -5.76 4.76
C GLY A 133 -12.07 -5.39 3.30
N VAL A 134 -12.14 -6.33 2.37
CA VAL A 134 -11.92 -6.08 0.93
C VAL A 134 -13.20 -5.62 0.25
N SER A 135 -14.35 -6.23 0.59
CA SER A 135 -15.64 -5.99 -0.06
C SER A 135 -16.39 -4.76 0.48
N SER A 136 -16.03 -4.24 1.68
CA SER A 136 -16.66 -3.04 2.27
C SER A 136 -15.62 -2.08 2.82
N THR A 137 -15.68 -0.83 2.37
CA THR A 137 -14.73 0.22 2.77
C THR A 137 -15.20 1.04 3.97
N ALA A 138 -16.51 1.17 4.16
CA ALA A 138 -17.13 2.19 5.01
C ALA A 138 -16.66 2.13 6.49
N HIS A 139 -16.66 0.95 7.09
CA HIS A 139 -16.32 0.82 8.52
C HIS A 139 -14.87 1.21 8.81
N ARG A 140 -13.91 0.69 8.04
CA ARG A 140 -12.49 0.96 8.25
C ARG A 140 -12.11 2.39 7.88
N SER A 141 -12.69 2.95 6.82
CA SER A 141 -12.48 4.36 6.46
C SER A 141 -12.98 5.30 7.55
N GLY A 142 -14.15 5.00 8.14
CA GLY A 142 -14.69 5.77 9.26
C GLY A 142 -13.77 5.76 10.50
N TYR A 143 -13.23 4.59 10.86
CA TYR A 143 -12.27 4.45 11.97
C TYR A 143 -11.01 5.29 11.75
N PHE A 144 -10.34 5.13 10.60
CA PHE A 144 -9.12 5.88 10.31
C PHE A 144 -9.36 7.38 10.15
N ARG A 145 -10.48 7.76 9.56
CA ARG A 145 -10.87 9.17 9.43
C ARG A 145 -11.09 9.81 10.80
N ASN A 146 -11.77 9.12 11.71
CA ASN A 146 -11.93 9.57 13.09
C ASN A 146 -10.56 9.72 13.79
N MET A 147 -9.68 8.75 13.63
CA MET A 147 -8.32 8.82 14.17
C MET A 147 -7.55 10.04 13.64
N LEU A 148 -7.50 10.24 12.32
CA LEU A 148 -6.77 11.34 11.69
C LEU A 148 -7.30 12.73 12.09
N ARG A 149 -8.64 12.88 12.22
CA ARG A 149 -9.29 14.18 12.53
C ARG A 149 -9.25 14.55 14.02
N ASN A 150 -8.89 13.61 14.89
CA ASN A 150 -8.85 13.81 16.34
C ASN A 150 -7.46 13.59 16.94
N LEU A 151 -6.40 13.81 16.18
CA LEU A 151 -5.01 13.66 16.66
C LEU A 151 -4.77 14.47 17.94
N GLY A 152 -4.12 13.86 18.91
CA GLY A 152 -3.84 14.44 20.24
C GLY A 152 -5.01 14.41 21.22
N LYS A 153 -6.19 13.90 20.84
CA LYS A 153 -7.39 13.86 21.70
C LYS A 153 -7.80 12.43 22.09
N HIS A 154 -7.10 11.42 21.58
CA HIS A 154 -7.44 10.03 21.84
C HIS A 154 -7.05 9.61 23.26
N GLU A 155 -7.91 8.81 23.90
CA GLU A 155 -7.63 8.27 25.22
C GLU A 155 -6.38 7.36 25.17
N LYS A 156 -5.46 7.56 26.12
CA LYS A 156 -4.22 6.80 26.20
C LYS A 156 -4.51 5.30 26.33
N GLY A 157 -3.94 4.50 25.43
CA GLY A 157 -4.11 3.04 25.37
C GLY A 157 -5.30 2.60 24.52
N SER A 158 -6.10 3.52 23.98
CA SER A 158 -7.14 3.16 22.99
C SER A 158 -6.52 2.71 21.66
N PRO A 159 -7.25 1.97 20.82
CA PRO A 159 -6.79 1.61 19.48
C PRO A 159 -6.41 2.83 18.63
N GLU A 160 -7.18 3.91 18.72
CA GLU A 160 -6.93 5.17 18.00
C GLU A 160 -5.64 5.85 18.49
N TRP A 161 -5.39 5.85 19.80
CA TRP A 161 -4.15 6.39 20.36
C TRP A 161 -2.92 5.58 19.89
N MET A 162 -3.03 4.26 19.81
CA MET A 162 -1.96 3.39 19.28
C MET A 162 -1.74 3.64 17.79
N ALA A 163 -2.82 3.79 17.02
CA ALA A 163 -2.72 4.12 15.59
C ALA A 163 -2.10 5.50 15.35
N GLU A 164 -2.44 6.50 16.19
CA GLU A 164 -1.80 7.82 16.17
C GLU A 164 -0.30 7.74 16.52
N ALA A 165 0.07 6.95 17.51
CA ALA A 165 1.48 6.76 17.87
C ALA A 165 2.26 6.13 16.70
N PHE A 166 1.66 5.15 16.03
CA PHE A 166 2.23 4.52 14.83
C PHE A 166 2.37 5.53 13.67
N LEU A 167 1.33 6.33 13.39
CA LEU A 167 1.37 7.42 12.42
C LEU A 167 2.54 8.37 12.67
N LYS A 168 2.78 8.74 13.93
CA LYS A 168 3.91 9.61 14.32
C LYS A 168 5.26 8.95 14.06
N THR A 169 5.36 7.64 14.24
CA THR A 169 6.59 6.88 13.98
C THR A 169 6.96 6.87 12.50
N THR A 170 5.98 6.76 11.61
CA THR A 170 6.18 6.76 10.15
C THR A 170 6.21 8.16 9.54
N GLY A 171 5.91 9.21 10.32
CA GLY A 171 5.88 10.59 9.85
C GLY A 171 4.78 10.83 8.81
N GLY A 172 3.65 10.14 8.92
CA GLY A 172 2.52 10.26 7.99
C GLY A 172 1.90 11.66 8.01
N ASP A 173 1.44 12.12 6.86
CA ASP A 173 0.71 13.38 6.69
C ASP A 173 -0.80 13.16 6.84
N PRO A 174 -1.44 13.65 7.90
CA PRO A 174 -2.85 13.36 8.16
C PRO A 174 -3.80 13.94 7.11
N VAL A 175 -3.43 15.03 6.42
CA VAL A 175 -4.26 15.63 5.36
C VAL A 175 -4.26 14.74 4.13
N ALA A 176 -3.08 14.36 3.65
CA ALA A 176 -2.93 13.48 2.50
C ALA A 176 -3.51 12.08 2.76
N LEU A 177 -3.35 11.56 3.99
CA LEU A 177 -3.91 10.27 4.39
C LEU A 177 -5.45 10.28 4.50
N ASP A 178 -6.07 11.40 4.91
CA ASP A 178 -7.55 11.53 4.88
C ASP A 178 -8.08 11.49 3.44
N LEU A 179 -7.36 12.10 2.49
CA LEU A 179 -7.69 12.05 1.05
C LEU A 179 -7.55 10.62 0.47
N ILE A 180 -6.60 9.83 0.92
CA ILE A 180 -6.48 8.40 0.52
C ILE A 180 -7.75 7.62 0.85
N LEU A 181 -8.42 7.92 1.96
CA LEU A 181 -9.64 7.19 2.34
C LEU A 181 -10.81 7.42 1.36
N ASP A 182 -10.79 8.49 0.58
CA ASP A 182 -11.78 8.78 -0.45
C ASP A 182 -11.53 8.02 -1.76
N THR A 183 -10.34 7.45 -1.94
CA THR A 183 -9.99 6.67 -3.13
C THR A 183 -10.53 5.24 -3.11
N PHE A 184 -11.03 4.79 -1.96
CA PHE A 184 -11.39 3.38 -1.75
C PHE A 184 -12.69 3.03 -2.47
N ILE A 185 -12.64 1.96 -3.23
CA ILE A 185 -13.80 1.35 -3.89
C ILE A 185 -14.02 -0.05 -3.31
N ASP A 186 -15.26 -0.40 -3.07
CA ASP A 186 -15.64 -1.75 -2.66
C ASP A 186 -15.34 -2.75 -3.78
N THR A 187 -14.72 -3.87 -3.45
CA THR A 187 -14.47 -4.95 -4.41
C THR A 187 -15.60 -5.96 -4.29
N GLN A 188 -16.36 -6.13 -5.37
CA GLN A 188 -17.45 -7.11 -5.39
C GLN A 188 -16.89 -8.53 -5.24
N VAL A 189 -17.52 -9.35 -4.40
CA VAL A 189 -17.10 -10.73 -4.13
C VAL A 189 -17.00 -11.55 -5.43
N ALA A 190 -17.96 -11.40 -6.33
CA ALA A 190 -17.96 -12.06 -7.64
C ALA A 190 -16.70 -11.75 -8.48
N MET A 191 -16.07 -10.59 -8.29
CA MET A 191 -14.81 -10.27 -8.97
C MET A 191 -13.63 -11.05 -8.40
N LEU A 192 -13.72 -11.48 -7.13
CA LEU A 192 -12.67 -12.26 -6.47
C LEU A 192 -12.82 -13.78 -6.72
N GLU A 193 -14.00 -14.24 -7.09
CA GLU A 193 -14.28 -15.64 -7.42
C GLU A 193 -13.73 -16.07 -8.79
N THR A 194 -13.24 -15.12 -9.59
CA THR A 194 -12.67 -15.38 -10.93
C THR A 194 -11.17 -15.70 -10.91
N PHE A 195 -10.54 -15.71 -9.73
CA PHE A 195 -9.12 -16.05 -9.59
C PHE A 195 -8.99 -17.52 -9.19
N ASP A 196 -8.47 -18.33 -10.11
CA ASP A 196 -8.10 -19.74 -9.92
C ASP A 196 -6.69 -19.89 -9.30
#